data_d91cbae8b0bbd417b639895613b6d016
#
_entry.id   d91cbae8b0bbd417b639895613b6d016
#
_cell.length_a   1.000
_cell.length_b   1.000
_cell.length_c   1.000
_cell.angle_alpha   90.00
_cell.angle_beta   90.00
_cell.angle_gamma   90.00
#
_symmetry.space_group_name_H-M   'P 1'
#
loop_
_entity.id
_entity.type
_entity.pdbx_description
1 polymer ?
#
loop_
_entity_poly.entity_id
_entity_poly.type
_entity_poly.pdbx_seq_one_letter_code
_entity_poly.pdbx_strand_id
1 'polypeptide(L)'
;MTADSTQMRLFSGPLSMFGAKAQIAALEKGLDFELVMVPFEMKRLYEPKHPEVVRVNPKRQVPVLIHGNLEIFDSTQIFEYLEDLKPMPALWPVETVARAQARLLEHKSDEVFFPHVIRLMGLQATPEDPVAIAARSGASRYYQEMEEVLADREFLAGTYSFADIAFYMAQLFGARMGAEMAEATPRLLQWRDRMTSRRAVRHVVGPMVTFIVSQGRSVPDFLAALAPSGKTVSS
;
A
#
# COMPACT_ATOMS: atom_id res chain seq x y z
N MET A 1 -33.56 -3.34 -5.96
CA MET A 1 -32.59 -3.27 -7.06
C MET A 1 -31.57 -4.36 -6.80
N THR A 2 -31.61 -5.44 -7.55
CA THR A 2 -30.60 -6.52 -7.50
C THR A 2 -29.30 -5.93 -8.04
N ALA A 3 -28.25 -5.86 -7.22
CA ALA A 3 -26.92 -5.50 -7.69
C ALA A 3 -26.56 -6.40 -8.88
N ASP A 4 -26.02 -5.83 -9.95
CA ASP A 4 -25.54 -6.61 -11.08
C ASP A 4 -24.47 -7.58 -10.56
N SER A 5 -24.79 -8.88 -10.61
CA SER A 5 -23.93 -9.93 -10.04
C SER A 5 -22.58 -10.07 -10.75
N THR A 6 -22.35 -9.29 -11.81
CA THR A 6 -21.10 -9.26 -12.60
C THR A 6 -20.17 -8.14 -12.20
N GLN A 7 -20.63 -7.15 -11.42
CA GLN A 7 -19.80 -6.01 -11.03
C GLN A 7 -18.74 -6.42 -9.99
N MET A 8 -17.48 -6.03 -10.27
CA MET A 8 -16.39 -6.20 -9.32
C MET A 8 -16.53 -5.23 -8.14
N ARG A 9 -16.50 -5.73 -6.91
CA ARG A 9 -16.52 -4.94 -5.68
C ARG A 9 -15.24 -5.16 -4.88
N LEU A 10 -14.54 -4.08 -4.55
CA LEU A 10 -13.32 -4.10 -3.76
C LEU A 10 -13.55 -3.42 -2.41
N PHE A 11 -13.48 -4.20 -1.34
CA PHE A 11 -13.59 -3.72 0.02
C PHE A 11 -12.21 -3.27 0.52
N SER A 12 -12.14 -2.03 0.95
CA SER A 12 -10.91 -1.40 1.46
C SER A 12 -11.23 -0.48 2.64
N GLY A 13 -10.22 0.10 3.24
CA GLY A 13 -10.38 1.06 4.33
C GLY A 13 -9.53 2.31 4.12
N PRO A 14 -9.91 3.44 4.74
CA PRO A 14 -9.29 4.74 4.47
C PRO A 14 -7.78 4.81 4.78
N LEU A 15 -7.29 3.95 5.65
CA LEU A 15 -5.85 3.84 5.99
C LEU A 15 -5.31 2.42 5.78
N SER A 16 -6.01 1.59 5.00
CA SER A 16 -5.54 0.24 4.69
C SER A 16 -4.48 0.27 3.61
N MET A 17 -3.24 -0.05 3.99
CA MET A 17 -2.14 -0.22 3.06
C MET A 17 -2.44 -1.35 2.04
N PHE A 18 -2.86 -2.51 2.51
CA PHE A 18 -3.16 -3.66 1.67
C PHE A 18 -4.37 -3.42 0.76
N GLY A 19 -5.41 -2.72 1.27
CA GLY A 19 -6.53 -2.30 0.44
C GLY A 19 -6.15 -1.29 -0.62
N ALA A 20 -5.25 -0.35 -0.31
CA ALA A 20 -4.73 0.61 -1.28
C ALA A 20 -3.90 -0.07 -2.37
N LYS A 21 -3.09 -1.09 -2.05
CA LYS A 21 -2.36 -1.90 -3.03
C LYS A 21 -3.31 -2.46 -4.10
N ALA A 22 -4.39 -3.11 -3.67
CA ALA A 22 -5.39 -3.69 -4.57
C ALA A 22 -6.11 -2.62 -5.42
N GLN A 23 -6.44 -1.45 -4.84
CA GLN A 23 -7.03 -0.33 -5.58
C GLN A 23 -6.08 0.20 -6.67
N ILE A 24 -4.81 0.45 -6.32
CA ILE A 24 -3.81 0.92 -7.29
C ILE A 24 -3.65 -0.09 -8.42
N ALA A 25 -3.55 -1.38 -8.10
CA ALA A 25 -3.43 -2.45 -9.08
C ALA A 25 -4.61 -2.50 -10.06
N ALA A 26 -5.85 -2.44 -9.57
CA ALA A 26 -7.04 -2.43 -10.41
C ALA A 26 -7.09 -1.20 -11.33
N LEU A 27 -6.72 -0.02 -10.81
CA LEU A 27 -6.65 1.23 -11.59
C LEU A 27 -5.56 1.19 -12.66
N GLU A 28 -4.38 0.68 -12.33
CA GLU A 28 -3.27 0.52 -13.32
C GLU A 28 -3.64 -0.46 -14.43
N LYS A 29 -4.44 -1.47 -14.10
CA LYS A 29 -5.02 -2.40 -15.06
C LYS A 29 -6.17 -1.76 -15.88
N GLY A 30 -6.65 -0.59 -15.49
CA GLY A 30 -7.83 0.04 -16.09
C GLY A 30 -9.07 -0.85 -15.98
N LEU A 31 -9.28 -1.43 -14.82
CA LEU A 31 -10.46 -2.22 -14.47
C LEU A 31 -11.47 -1.33 -13.76
N ASP A 32 -12.74 -1.49 -14.11
CA ASP A 32 -13.85 -0.85 -13.40
C ASP A 32 -14.25 -1.69 -12.20
N PHE A 33 -14.41 -1.05 -11.04
CA PHE A 33 -14.85 -1.68 -9.81
C PHE A 33 -15.59 -0.71 -8.90
N GLU A 34 -16.51 -1.22 -8.13
CA GLU A 34 -17.12 -0.50 -7.02
C GLU A 34 -16.19 -0.56 -5.81
N LEU A 35 -15.75 0.61 -5.34
CA LEU A 35 -14.96 0.71 -4.11
C LEU A 35 -15.89 0.80 -2.90
N VAL A 36 -15.86 -0.20 -2.04
CA VAL A 36 -16.59 -0.21 -0.77
C VAL A 36 -15.63 0.13 0.36
N MET A 37 -15.69 1.39 0.83
CA MET A 37 -14.89 1.81 1.98
C MET A 37 -15.54 1.33 3.27
N VAL A 38 -14.83 0.44 3.99
CA VAL A 38 -15.33 -0.07 5.27
C VAL A 38 -15.23 0.99 6.37
N PRO A 39 -16.12 0.98 7.38
CA PRO A 39 -16.07 1.91 8.50
C PRO A 39 -14.72 1.89 9.22
N PHE A 40 -14.25 3.07 9.60
CA PHE A 40 -13.00 3.24 10.34
C PHE A 40 -13.10 4.44 11.27
N GLU A 41 -12.69 4.24 12.51
CA GLU A 41 -12.51 5.29 13.51
C GLU A 41 -11.14 5.15 14.16
N MET A 42 -10.44 6.27 14.41
CA MET A 42 -9.08 6.25 14.97
C MET A 42 -8.96 5.51 16.32
N LYS A 43 -10.01 5.51 17.14
CA LYS A 43 -10.01 4.82 18.45
C LYS A 43 -10.35 3.34 18.35
N ARG A 44 -11.21 2.96 17.40
CA ARG A 44 -11.72 1.60 17.22
C ARG A 44 -11.11 0.90 16.02
N LEU A 45 -10.35 1.65 15.20
CA LEU A 45 -9.84 1.19 13.92
C LEU A 45 -10.99 0.72 13.02
N TYR A 46 -10.98 -0.53 12.63
CA TYR A 46 -11.98 -1.16 11.76
C TYR A 46 -13.06 -1.92 12.55
N GLU A 47 -13.43 -1.44 13.75
CA GLU A 47 -14.52 -2.04 14.55
C GLU A 47 -15.76 -1.13 14.60
N PRO A 48 -16.99 -1.70 14.40
CA PRO A 48 -17.28 -3.09 14.04
C PRO A 48 -16.83 -3.44 12.63
N LYS A 49 -16.41 -4.69 12.43
CA LYS A 49 -15.99 -5.19 11.11
C LYS A 49 -17.17 -5.18 10.13
N HIS A 50 -16.87 -4.90 8.86
CA HIS A 50 -17.86 -4.97 7.78
C HIS A 50 -18.33 -6.42 7.60
N PRO A 51 -19.66 -6.71 7.51
CA PRO A 51 -20.20 -8.07 7.44
C PRO A 51 -19.61 -8.91 6.30
N GLU A 52 -19.49 -8.34 5.08
CA GLU A 52 -18.90 -9.05 3.94
C GLU A 52 -17.42 -9.41 4.16
N VAL A 53 -16.67 -8.51 4.81
CA VAL A 53 -15.26 -8.79 5.15
C VAL A 53 -15.15 -9.94 6.14
N VAL A 54 -16.05 -9.99 7.14
CA VAL A 54 -16.09 -11.09 8.11
C VAL A 54 -16.48 -12.40 7.45
N ARG A 55 -17.41 -12.36 6.50
CA ARG A 55 -17.92 -13.53 5.80
C ARG A 55 -16.86 -14.15 4.88
N VAL A 56 -16.14 -13.31 4.12
CA VAL A 56 -15.20 -13.79 3.09
C VAL A 56 -13.81 -14.06 3.65
N ASN A 57 -13.31 -13.19 4.56
CA ASN A 57 -11.93 -13.28 5.05
C ASN A 57 -11.87 -13.79 6.50
N PRO A 58 -11.36 -15.02 6.74
CA PRO A 58 -11.19 -15.55 8.10
C PRO A 58 -10.33 -14.66 9.03
N LYS A 59 -9.39 -13.87 8.46
CA LYS A 59 -8.59 -12.89 9.20
C LYS A 59 -9.40 -11.63 9.55
N ARG A 60 -10.62 -11.47 9.00
CA ARG A 60 -11.52 -10.32 9.20
C ARG A 60 -10.85 -8.98 8.85
N GLN A 61 -10.06 -8.97 7.79
CA GLN A 61 -9.26 -7.82 7.33
C GLN A 61 -9.54 -7.52 5.86
N VAL A 62 -9.39 -6.24 5.50
CA VAL A 62 -9.36 -5.81 4.10
C VAL A 62 -7.95 -5.95 3.54
N PRO A 63 -7.78 -6.14 2.20
CA PRO A 63 -8.82 -6.13 1.17
C PRO A 63 -9.62 -7.44 1.09
N VAL A 64 -10.83 -7.30 0.56
CA VAL A 64 -11.66 -8.38 0.03
C VAL A 64 -12.12 -7.94 -1.36
N LEU A 65 -12.08 -8.85 -2.33
CA LEU A 65 -12.62 -8.64 -3.66
C LEU A 65 -13.71 -9.66 -3.94
N ILE A 66 -14.86 -9.18 -4.45
CA ILE A 66 -15.97 -10.00 -4.90
C ILE A 66 -16.24 -9.67 -6.36
N HIS A 67 -16.20 -10.69 -7.23
CA HIS A 67 -16.49 -10.53 -8.65
C HIS A 67 -17.38 -11.69 -9.14
N GLY A 68 -18.66 -11.41 -9.33
CA GLY A 68 -19.65 -12.46 -9.57
C GLY A 68 -19.71 -13.45 -8.39
N ASN A 69 -19.44 -14.72 -8.68
CA ASN A 69 -19.38 -15.78 -7.66
C ASN A 69 -17.99 -15.98 -7.04
N LEU A 70 -17.00 -15.23 -7.50
CA LEU A 70 -15.63 -15.32 -6.99
C LEU A 70 -15.45 -14.39 -5.79
N GLU A 71 -14.92 -14.93 -4.71
CA GLU A 71 -14.60 -14.21 -3.48
C GLU A 71 -13.14 -14.44 -3.13
N ILE A 72 -12.34 -13.37 -3.08
CA ILE A 72 -10.91 -13.43 -2.83
C ILE A 72 -10.55 -12.46 -1.69
N PHE A 73 -9.68 -12.89 -0.81
CA PHE A 73 -9.00 -12.04 0.15
C PHE A 73 -7.49 -12.20 0.01
N ASP A 74 -6.74 -11.32 0.66
CA ASP A 74 -5.30 -11.15 0.53
C ASP A 74 -4.89 -10.37 -0.74
N SER A 75 -4.04 -9.34 -0.56
CA SER A 75 -3.69 -8.42 -1.64
C SER A 75 -2.88 -9.09 -2.75
N THR A 76 -2.02 -10.06 -2.41
CA THR A 76 -1.22 -10.80 -3.39
C THR A 76 -2.11 -11.71 -4.24
N GLN A 77 -3.09 -12.40 -3.63
CA GLN A 77 -4.05 -13.22 -4.36
C GLN A 77 -4.94 -12.36 -5.28
N ILE A 78 -5.29 -11.16 -4.84
CA ILE A 78 -6.00 -10.19 -5.68
C ILE A 78 -5.12 -9.75 -6.85
N PHE A 79 -3.82 -9.49 -6.64
CA PHE A 79 -2.90 -9.17 -7.74
C PHE A 79 -2.85 -10.25 -8.82
N GLU A 80 -2.70 -11.52 -8.39
CA GLU A 80 -2.67 -12.65 -9.33
C GLU A 80 -3.97 -12.72 -10.14
N TYR A 81 -5.11 -12.60 -9.47
CA TYR A 81 -6.41 -12.60 -10.15
C TYR A 81 -6.56 -11.44 -11.16
N LEU A 82 -6.17 -10.22 -10.77
CA LEU A 82 -6.28 -9.05 -11.66
C LEU A 82 -5.33 -9.17 -12.86
N GLU A 83 -4.15 -9.78 -12.69
CA GLU A 83 -3.21 -10.04 -13.77
C GLU A 83 -3.78 -11.04 -14.78
N ASP A 84 -4.36 -12.14 -14.28
CA ASP A 84 -4.98 -13.16 -15.12
C ASP A 84 -6.25 -12.65 -15.82
N LEU A 85 -7.08 -11.85 -15.11
CA LEU A 85 -8.31 -11.27 -15.66
C LEU A 85 -8.01 -10.29 -16.81
N LYS A 86 -6.97 -9.49 -16.70
CA LYS A 86 -6.56 -8.50 -17.69
C LYS A 86 -5.03 -8.49 -17.82
N PRO A 87 -4.44 -9.38 -18.65
CA PRO A 87 -2.99 -9.50 -18.74
C PRO A 87 -2.26 -8.20 -19.15
N MET A 88 -2.93 -7.30 -19.89
CA MET A 88 -2.33 -6.03 -20.34
C MET A 88 -3.04 -4.80 -19.75
N PRO A 89 -2.29 -3.79 -19.28
CA PRO A 89 -0.83 -3.75 -19.17
C PRO A 89 -0.33 -4.77 -18.14
N ALA A 90 0.77 -5.47 -18.44
CA ALA A 90 1.35 -6.45 -17.54
C ALA A 90 1.96 -5.75 -16.30
N LEU A 91 1.63 -6.23 -15.11
CA LEU A 91 2.20 -5.77 -13.84
C LEU A 91 3.08 -6.84 -13.17
N TRP A 92 3.23 -8.00 -13.81
CA TRP A 92 4.35 -8.91 -13.59
C TRP A 92 5.21 -8.96 -14.84
N PRO A 93 6.54 -9.03 -14.71
CA PRO A 93 7.43 -9.28 -15.85
C PRO A 93 7.04 -10.53 -16.61
N VAL A 94 7.16 -10.51 -17.94
CA VAL A 94 6.80 -11.65 -18.80
C VAL A 94 7.84 -12.78 -18.66
N GLU A 95 9.11 -12.40 -18.53
CA GLU A 95 10.21 -13.36 -18.40
C GLU A 95 10.14 -14.07 -17.02
N THR A 96 10.31 -15.39 -17.01
CA THR A 96 10.04 -16.25 -15.85
C THR A 96 10.90 -15.90 -14.63
N VAL A 97 12.21 -15.67 -14.84
CA VAL A 97 13.14 -15.36 -13.73
C VAL A 97 12.85 -13.97 -13.16
N ALA A 98 12.65 -12.98 -14.03
CA ALA A 98 12.28 -11.62 -13.61
C ALA A 98 10.94 -11.60 -12.89
N ARG A 99 9.97 -12.40 -13.33
CA ARG A 99 8.66 -12.56 -12.65
C ARG A 99 8.83 -13.16 -11.26
N ALA A 100 9.65 -14.21 -11.11
CA ALA A 100 9.92 -14.83 -9.83
C ALA A 100 10.59 -13.83 -8.85
N GLN A 101 11.54 -13.03 -9.35
CA GLN A 101 12.20 -11.98 -8.58
C GLN A 101 11.22 -10.88 -8.18
N ALA A 102 10.34 -10.44 -9.08
CA ALA A 102 9.31 -9.44 -8.77
C ALA A 102 8.34 -9.92 -7.69
N ARG A 103 7.88 -11.18 -7.76
CA ARG A 103 7.04 -11.80 -6.73
C ARG A 103 7.76 -11.90 -5.39
N LEU A 104 9.06 -12.24 -5.41
CA LEU A 104 9.87 -12.28 -4.19
C LEU A 104 10.01 -10.88 -3.56
N LEU A 105 10.20 -9.83 -4.36
CA LEU A 105 10.28 -8.45 -3.87
C LEU A 105 8.94 -7.98 -3.28
N GLU A 106 7.82 -8.32 -3.92
CA GLU A 106 6.48 -8.07 -3.39
C GLU A 106 6.30 -8.76 -2.03
N HIS A 107 6.59 -10.05 -1.95
CA HIS A 107 6.51 -10.83 -0.72
C HIS A 107 7.42 -10.27 0.39
N LYS A 108 8.66 -9.91 0.07
CA LYS A 108 9.62 -9.30 1.02
C LYS A 108 9.12 -7.95 1.56
N SER A 109 8.41 -7.18 0.74
CA SER A 109 7.77 -5.94 1.20
C SER A 109 6.79 -6.20 2.35
N ASP A 110 5.98 -7.24 2.23
CA ASP A 110 4.92 -7.56 3.19
C ASP A 110 5.44 -8.35 4.40
N GLU A 111 6.35 -9.30 4.20
CA GLU A 111 6.76 -10.27 5.24
C GLU A 111 8.13 -9.97 5.87
N VAL A 112 8.94 -9.13 5.24
CA VAL A 112 10.27 -8.75 5.78
C VAL A 112 10.29 -7.29 6.24
N PHE A 113 9.87 -6.36 5.39
CA PHE A 113 9.88 -4.93 5.72
C PHE A 113 8.72 -4.55 6.64
N PHE A 114 7.49 -4.87 6.26
CA PHE A 114 6.29 -4.39 6.95
C PHE A 114 6.17 -4.81 8.42
N PRO A 115 6.66 -5.99 8.88
CA PRO A 115 6.73 -6.32 10.30
C PRO A 115 7.51 -5.33 11.16
N HIS A 116 8.54 -4.66 10.62
CA HIS A 116 9.24 -3.59 11.33
C HIS A 116 8.31 -2.38 11.53
N VAL A 117 7.56 -2.02 10.50
CA VAL A 117 6.61 -0.91 10.55
C VAL A 117 5.47 -1.17 11.54
N ILE A 118 4.93 -2.40 11.56
CA ILE A 118 3.89 -2.80 12.52
C ILE A 118 4.34 -2.65 13.96
N ARG A 119 5.60 -3.00 14.28
CA ARG A 119 6.15 -2.82 15.63
C ARG A 119 6.17 -1.36 16.06
N LEU A 120 6.31 -0.42 15.14
CA LEU A 120 6.30 1.02 15.42
C LEU A 120 4.92 1.59 15.72
N MET A 121 3.82 0.94 15.28
CA MET A 121 2.47 1.48 15.46
C MET A 121 2.11 1.77 16.91
N GLY A 122 2.50 0.92 17.85
CA GLY A 122 2.24 1.07 19.28
C GLY A 122 3.30 1.87 20.05
N LEU A 123 4.41 2.25 19.40
CA LEU A 123 5.59 2.83 20.03
C LEU A 123 5.87 4.29 19.63
N GLN A 124 4.89 4.96 19.03
CA GLN A 124 5.02 6.36 18.57
C GLN A 124 5.33 7.34 19.72
N ALA A 125 4.79 7.07 20.92
CA ALA A 125 5.03 7.89 22.09
C ALA A 125 6.35 7.55 22.84
N THR A 126 7.00 6.46 22.47
CA THR A 126 8.23 5.95 23.10
C THR A 126 9.30 5.64 22.05
N PRO A 127 9.79 6.63 21.29
CA PRO A 127 10.71 6.40 20.19
C PRO A 127 12.07 5.81 20.63
N GLU A 128 12.44 5.99 21.91
CA GLU A 128 13.68 5.44 22.50
C GLU A 128 13.54 4.00 23.00
N ASP A 129 12.36 3.41 22.91
CA ASP A 129 12.17 1.99 23.26
C ASP A 129 13.11 1.13 22.40
N PRO A 130 13.85 0.17 22.99
CA PRO A 130 14.76 -0.72 22.26
C PRO A 130 14.08 -1.44 21.09
N VAL A 131 12.81 -1.79 21.22
CA VAL A 131 12.03 -2.43 20.13
C VAL A 131 11.78 -1.43 18.99
N ALA A 132 11.48 -0.16 19.30
CA ALA A 132 11.31 0.89 18.30
C ALA A 132 12.62 1.20 17.57
N ILE A 133 13.74 1.29 18.30
CA ILE A 133 15.07 1.48 17.72
C ILE A 133 15.43 0.31 16.80
N ALA A 134 15.24 -0.94 17.25
CA ALA A 134 15.50 -2.12 16.43
C ALA A 134 14.61 -2.19 15.18
N ALA A 135 13.35 -1.79 15.30
CA ALA A 135 12.41 -1.75 14.18
C ALA A 135 12.81 -0.71 13.12
N ARG A 136 13.15 0.52 13.53
CA ARG A 136 13.68 1.54 12.61
C ARG A 136 14.98 1.10 11.94
N SER A 137 15.88 0.51 12.70
CA SER A 137 17.14 -0.04 12.15
C SER A 137 16.87 -1.14 11.13
N GLY A 138 15.90 -2.04 11.38
CA GLY A 138 15.49 -3.06 10.44
C GLY A 138 14.89 -2.47 9.13
N ALA A 139 14.03 -1.49 9.25
CA ALA A 139 13.47 -0.77 8.11
C ALA A 139 14.57 -0.05 7.30
N SER A 140 15.51 0.61 7.97
CA SER A 140 16.65 1.29 7.33
C SER A 140 17.54 0.34 6.54
N ARG A 141 17.84 -0.86 7.08
CA ARG A 141 18.59 -1.89 6.33
C ARG A 141 17.86 -2.35 5.09
N TYR A 142 16.54 -2.51 5.17
CA TYR A 142 15.73 -2.86 4.00
C TYR A 142 15.73 -1.75 2.95
N TYR A 143 15.68 -0.48 3.35
CA TYR A 143 15.82 0.65 2.43
C TYR A 143 17.17 0.63 1.70
N GLN A 144 18.27 0.31 2.41
CA GLN A 144 19.59 0.17 1.78
C GLN A 144 19.62 -0.99 0.78
N GLU A 145 19.01 -2.13 1.11
CA GLU A 145 18.86 -3.24 0.17
C GLU A 145 18.11 -2.81 -1.10
N MET A 146 17.01 -2.07 -0.96
CA MET A 146 16.22 -1.60 -2.11
C MET A 146 16.96 -0.52 -2.90
N GLU A 147 17.77 0.32 -2.28
CA GLU A 147 18.67 1.24 -2.94
C GLU A 147 19.65 0.50 -3.88
N GLU A 148 20.19 -0.63 -3.41
CA GLU A 148 21.09 -1.48 -4.21
C GLU A 148 20.32 -2.20 -5.34
N VAL A 149 19.11 -2.69 -5.07
CA VAL A 149 18.23 -3.32 -6.09
C VAL A 149 17.90 -2.36 -7.23
N LEU A 150 17.70 -1.09 -6.92
CA LEU A 150 17.43 -0.08 -7.94
C LEU A 150 18.64 0.21 -8.82
N ALA A 151 19.87 0.20 -8.28
CA ALA A 151 21.12 0.43 -9.04
C ALA A 151 20.95 1.39 -10.24
N ASP A 152 20.79 0.83 -11.43
CA ASP A 152 20.53 1.52 -12.71
C ASP A 152 19.08 1.35 -13.22
N ARG A 153 18.17 0.87 -12.35
CA ARG A 153 16.77 0.58 -12.69
C ARG A 153 15.83 1.69 -12.26
N GLU A 154 14.79 1.88 -13.03
CA GLU A 154 13.71 2.81 -12.66
C GLU A 154 12.73 2.21 -11.64
N PHE A 155 12.52 0.89 -11.70
CA PHE A 155 11.59 0.13 -10.86
C PHE A 155 12.25 -1.12 -10.30
N LEU A 156 11.75 -1.63 -9.18
CA LEU A 156 12.37 -2.71 -8.42
C LEU A 156 12.61 -3.98 -9.23
N ALA A 157 11.69 -4.33 -10.11
CA ALA A 157 11.83 -5.48 -11.01
C ALA A 157 12.34 -5.10 -12.41
N GLY A 158 12.92 -3.90 -12.57
CA GLY A 158 13.35 -3.34 -13.87
C GLY A 158 12.22 -2.63 -14.62
N THR A 159 11.02 -3.21 -14.65
CA THR A 159 9.78 -2.60 -15.14
C THR A 159 8.81 -2.40 -13.99
N TYR A 160 7.91 -1.41 -14.11
CA TYR A 160 6.85 -1.18 -13.13
C TYR A 160 6.02 -2.45 -12.89
N SER A 161 5.82 -2.80 -11.63
CA SER A 161 5.21 -4.05 -11.24
C SER A 161 4.44 -3.97 -9.93
N PHE A 162 3.74 -5.05 -9.57
CA PHE A 162 3.12 -5.20 -8.24
C PHE A 162 4.13 -5.09 -7.08
N ALA A 163 5.41 -5.41 -7.30
CA ALA A 163 6.47 -5.21 -6.29
C ALA A 163 6.63 -3.72 -5.92
N ASP A 164 6.56 -2.84 -6.92
CA ASP A 164 6.63 -1.39 -6.69
C ASP A 164 5.41 -0.88 -5.94
N ILE A 165 4.22 -1.36 -6.29
CA ILE A 165 2.95 -1.00 -5.61
C ILE A 165 3.01 -1.44 -4.14
N ALA A 166 3.43 -2.68 -3.88
CA ALA A 166 3.51 -3.25 -2.55
C ALA A 166 4.48 -2.44 -1.68
N PHE A 167 5.71 -2.25 -2.14
CA PHE A 167 6.71 -1.56 -1.35
C PHE A 167 6.40 -0.06 -1.19
N TYR A 168 5.80 0.58 -2.20
CA TYR A 168 5.39 1.97 -2.08
C TYR A 168 4.38 2.16 -0.94
N MET A 169 3.38 1.31 -0.83
CA MET A 169 2.40 1.41 0.24
C MET A 169 2.98 1.05 1.60
N ALA A 170 3.90 0.07 1.65
CA ALA A 170 4.58 -0.31 2.87
C ALA A 170 5.47 0.82 3.42
N GLN A 171 6.30 1.46 2.56
CA GLN A 171 7.15 2.57 2.95
C GLN A 171 6.34 3.84 3.31
N LEU A 172 5.22 4.10 2.63
CA LEU A 172 4.33 5.21 3.00
C LEU A 172 3.82 5.02 4.43
N PHE A 173 3.40 3.82 4.79
CA PHE A 173 3.00 3.51 6.14
C PHE A 173 4.20 3.58 7.11
N GLY A 174 5.39 3.13 6.67
CA GLY A 174 6.65 3.26 7.42
C GLY A 174 6.98 4.71 7.76
N ALA A 175 6.92 5.61 6.79
CA ALA A 175 7.16 7.03 7.00
C ALA A 175 6.16 7.62 8.03
N ARG A 176 4.89 7.24 7.95
CA ARG A 176 3.89 7.66 8.95
C ARG A 176 4.16 7.12 10.35
N MET A 177 4.89 6.02 10.47
CA MET A 177 5.25 5.39 11.74
C MET A 177 6.66 5.77 12.22
N GLY A 178 7.33 6.72 11.55
CA GLY A 178 8.67 7.20 11.95
C GLY A 178 9.81 6.31 11.44
N ALA A 179 9.57 5.54 10.37
CA ALA A 179 10.61 4.83 9.60
C ALA A 179 10.68 5.44 8.20
N GLU A 180 11.26 6.63 8.09
CA GLU A 180 11.42 7.36 6.83
C GLU A 180 12.66 6.89 6.06
N MET A 181 12.62 7.06 4.74
CA MET A 181 13.81 6.92 3.90
C MET A 181 14.78 8.07 4.18
N ALA A 182 16.07 7.75 4.23
CA ALA A 182 17.13 8.73 4.47
C ALA A 182 17.72 9.27 3.15
N GLU A 183 18.36 10.43 3.21
CA GLU A 183 19.13 11.02 2.07
C GLU A 183 20.23 10.08 1.55
N ALA A 184 20.68 9.14 2.37
CA ALA A 184 21.65 8.10 1.98
C ALA A 184 21.10 7.07 0.98
N THR A 185 19.80 7.15 0.63
CA THR A 185 19.15 6.26 -0.36
C THR A 185 18.55 7.09 -1.51
N PRO A 186 19.38 7.80 -2.32
CA PRO A 186 18.90 8.78 -3.31
C PRO A 186 18.12 8.16 -4.48
N ARG A 187 18.46 6.93 -4.93
CA ARG A 187 17.72 6.26 -6.00
C ARG A 187 16.34 5.83 -5.51
N LEU A 188 16.27 5.37 -4.25
CA LEU A 188 15.02 4.99 -3.63
C LEU A 188 14.11 6.20 -3.39
N LEU A 189 14.66 7.37 -3.03
CA LEU A 189 13.92 8.62 -2.96
C LEU A 189 13.35 9.02 -4.33
N GLN A 190 14.15 8.92 -5.40
CA GLN A 190 13.69 9.18 -6.77
C GLN A 190 12.62 8.18 -7.22
N TRP A 191 12.78 6.91 -6.86
CA TRP A 191 11.76 5.88 -7.10
C TRP A 191 10.45 6.22 -6.38
N ARG A 192 10.50 6.62 -5.11
CA ARG A 192 9.33 7.05 -4.34
C ARG A 192 8.60 8.21 -5.02
N ASP A 193 9.34 9.20 -5.50
CA ASP A 193 8.77 10.37 -6.16
C ASP A 193 8.13 9.98 -7.51
N ARG A 194 8.77 9.07 -8.28
CA ARG A 194 8.19 8.47 -9.49
C ARG A 194 6.87 7.76 -9.18
N MET A 195 6.85 6.95 -8.13
CA MET A 195 5.64 6.25 -7.68
C MET A 195 4.55 7.22 -7.27
N THR A 196 4.89 8.25 -6.48
CA THR A 196 3.95 9.28 -6.02
C THR A 196 3.33 10.06 -7.20
N SER A 197 4.07 10.25 -8.29
CA SER A 197 3.58 10.96 -9.47
C SER A 197 2.57 10.17 -10.33
N ARG A 198 2.51 8.83 -10.18
CA ARG A 198 1.59 7.99 -10.96
C ARG A 198 0.14 8.32 -10.68
N ARG A 199 -0.66 8.36 -11.75
CA ARG A 199 -2.09 8.73 -11.67
C ARG A 199 -2.88 7.82 -10.72
N ALA A 200 -2.71 6.51 -10.80
CA ALA A 200 -3.39 5.55 -9.95
C ALA A 200 -2.99 5.70 -8.48
N VAL A 201 -1.69 5.92 -8.21
CA VAL A 201 -1.18 6.17 -6.86
C VAL A 201 -1.80 7.45 -6.28
N ARG A 202 -1.76 8.55 -7.01
CA ARG A 202 -2.36 9.83 -6.58
C ARG A 202 -3.86 9.71 -6.31
N HIS A 203 -4.57 8.95 -7.16
CA HIS A 203 -6.00 8.72 -7.03
C HIS A 203 -6.36 8.01 -5.71
N VAL A 204 -5.53 7.05 -5.29
CA VAL A 204 -5.75 6.27 -4.06
C VAL A 204 -5.18 6.99 -2.83
N VAL A 205 -3.98 7.53 -2.93
CA VAL A 205 -3.27 8.15 -1.79
C VAL A 205 -3.82 9.53 -1.46
N GLY A 206 -4.34 10.30 -2.42
CA GLY A 206 -4.94 11.62 -2.18
C GLY A 206 -6.07 11.59 -1.13
N PRO A 207 -7.09 10.74 -1.29
CA PRO A 207 -8.13 10.54 -0.27
C PRO A 207 -7.57 10.06 1.08
N MET A 208 -6.53 9.21 1.10
CA MET A 208 -5.87 8.79 2.35
C MET A 208 -5.23 9.99 3.07
N VAL A 209 -4.53 10.85 2.33
CA VAL A 209 -3.94 12.10 2.86
C VAL A 209 -5.03 13.02 3.41
N THR A 210 -6.10 13.22 2.65
CA THR A 210 -7.26 14.00 3.09
C THR A 210 -7.85 13.46 4.39
N PHE A 211 -7.98 12.14 4.49
CA PHE A 211 -8.46 11.49 5.71
C PHE A 211 -7.50 11.71 6.88
N ILE A 212 -6.18 11.54 6.71
CA ILE A 212 -5.17 11.77 7.75
C ILE A 212 -5.26 13.21 8.28
N VAL A 213 -5.31 14.19 7.38
CA VAL A 213 -5.43 15.61 7.72
C VAL A 213 -6.74 15.90 8.46
N SER A 214 -7.87 15.30 8.04
CA SER A 214 -9.16 15.46 8.73
C SER A 214 -9.16 14.93 10.17
N GLN A 215 -8.24 13.99 10.47
CA GLN A 215 -8.03 13.47 11.82
C GLN A 215 -7.02 14.31 12.64
N GLY A 216 -6.60 15.48 12.13
CA GLY A 216 -5.64 16.36 12.80
C GLY A 216 -4.22 15.77 12.90
N ARG A 217 -3.85 14.88 11.98
CA ARG A 217 -2.52 14.25 11.95
C ARG A 217 -1.67 14.79 10.81
N SER A 218 -0.37 14.88 11.04
CA SER A 218 0.61 15.22 10.00
C SER A 218 0.72 14.11 8.95
N VAL A 219 1.10 14.51 7.76
CA VAL A 219 1.44 13.60 6.67
C VAL A 219 2.93 13.71 6.35
N PRO A 220 3.58 12.65 5.84
CA PRO A 220 4.95 12.73 5.38
C PRO A 220 5.13 13.83 4.32
N ASP A 221 6.26 14.52 4.35
CA ASP A 221 6.52 15.70 3.50
C ASP A 221 6.36 15.42 2.00
N PHE A 222 6.77 14.25 1.52
CA PHE A 222 6.63 13.87 0.11
C PHE A 222 5.16 13.74 -0.36
N LEU A 223 4.19 13.73 0.57
CA LEU A 223 2.75 13.73 0.28
C LEU A 223 2.11 15.10 0.44
N ALA A 224 2.84 16.13 0.87
CA ALA A 224 2.30 17.46 1.13
C ALA A 224 1.53 18.04 -0.06
N ALA A 225 2.01 17.78 -1.29
CA ALA A 225 1.37 18.23 -2.54
C ALA A 225 0.01 17.54 -2.81
N LEU A 226 -0.33 16.46 -2.10
CA LEU A 226 -1.62 15.78 -2.17
C LEU A 226 -2.61 16.23 -1.10
N ALA A 227 -2.15 17.06 -0.16
CA ALA A 227 -3.01 17.61 0.89
C ALA A 227 -4.02 18.62 0.29
N PRO A 228 -5.26 18.69 0.80
CA PRO A 228 -6.24 19.66 0.35
C PRO A 228 -5.72 21.07 0.56
N SER A 229 -5.84 21.92 -0.48
CA SER A 229 -5.48 23.34 -0.41
C SER A 229 -6.38 24.04 0.61
N GLY A 230 -5.83 24.47 1.76
CA GLY A 230 -6.55 25.29 2.72
C GLY A 230 -6.80 24.67 4.09
N LYS A 231 -5.73 24.35 4.82
CA LYS A 231 -5.64 24.47 6.29
C LYS A 231 -4.17 24.30 6.67
N THR A 232 -3.41 25.40 6.62
CA THR A 232 -2.24 25.56 7.47
C THR A 232 -2.77 25.49 8.91
N VAL A 233 -2.54 24.40 9.58
CA VAL A 233 -2.65 24.37 11.03
C VAL A 233 -1.48 25.17 11.53
N SER A 234 -1.73 26.45 11.84
CA SER A 234 -0.78 27.27 12.60
C SER A 234 -0.52 26.55 13.93
N SER A 235 0.74 26.35 14.18
CA SER A 235 1.38 25.89 15.41
C SER A 235 0.84 26.56 16.67
#